data_d75da30b4619fa6336ca433bd21a4f2f
#
_entry.id   d75da30b4619fa6336ca433bd21a4f2f
#
_cell.length_a   1.000
_cell.length_b   1.000
_cell.length_c   1.000
_cell.angle_alpha   90.00
_cell.angle_beta   90.00
_cell.angle_gamma   90.00
#
_symmetry.space_group_name_H-M   'P 1'
#
loop_
_entity.id
_entity.type
_entity.pdbx_description
1 polymer ?
#
loop_
_entity_poly.entity_id
_entity_poly.type
_entity_poly.pdbx_seq_one_letter_code
_entity_poly.pdbx_strand_id
1 'polypeptide(L)'
;MKTSVAARLRVGAVPFLNARPLVFGLEQGIARERVELQYDVPSVLASRMAAGDLDVALLPTIELARIPGLVVVPGLGISARGPAASVILVCKKPLAEVKSVALDPDSRTSNALVQVLFRETWKTRPLFSMGASDLAASLLKHDAAVRIGDKALFEPLPAGTEAVDLGAAWTRARGLPFVFAVWAARSGVVDREIYDALHQSKRQGLRVLDLIALDYTWRGIQDPEKSLDYLTRNMSYRLGAPELASLGSFLASARSAGVLEHDAEVALAAFGKAAGRPIAPARTRARALAGRVER
;
A
#
# COMPACT_ATOMS: atom_id res chain seq x y z
N MET A 1 7.41 -25.50 37.77
CA MET A 1 6.89 -25.48 36.40
C MET A 1 7.52 -24.30 35.68
N LYS A 2 8.41 -24.53 34.69
CA LYS A 2 8.92 -23.45 33.83
C LYS A 2 7.77 -23.11 32.88
N THR A 3 7.13 -21.95 33.06
CA THR A 3 6.24 -21.36 32.09
C THR A 3 7.08 -21.09 30.83
N SER A 4 6.87 -21.89 29.80
CA SER A 4 7.41 -21.62 28.48
C SER A 4 6.84 -20.25 28.06
N VAL A 5 7.65 -19.22 28.04
CA VAL A 5 7.28 -17.95 27.45
C VAL A 5 7.08 -18.22 25.96
N ALA A 6 5.84 -18.17 25.50
CA ALA A 6 5.54 -18.30 24.08
C ALA A 6 6.38 -17.30 23.29
N ALA A 7 6.99 -17.74 22.20
CA ALA A 7 7.80 -16.87 21.35
C ALA A 7 6.92 -15.70 20.86
N ARG A 8 7.46 -14.49 20.95
CA ARG A 8 6.77 -13.29 20.45
C ARG A 8 6.63 -13.35 18.93
N LEU A 9 5.50 -12.86 18.43
CA LEU A 9 5.28 -12.72 16.99
C LEU A 9 6.19 -11.63 16.43
N ARG A 10 6.87 -11.93 15.34
CA ARG A 10 7.72 -10.98 14.60
C ARG A 10 6.84 -10.16 13.70
N VAL A 11 6.66 -8.88 14.05
CA VAL A 11 5.75 -7.95 13.37
C VAL A 11 6.56 -6.92 12.60
N GLY A 12 6.41 -6.91 11.28
CA GLY A 12 7.11 -5.98 10.38
C GLY A 12 6.28 -4.75 10.02
N ALA A 13 6.87 -3.57 10.08
CA ALA A 13 6.25 -2.32 9.64
C ALA A 13 7.24 -1.45 8.86
N VAL A 14 6.73 -0.51 8.07
CA VAL A 14 7.57 0.47 7.38
C VAL A 14 7.83 1.69 8.27
N PRO A 15 9.01 2.33 8.19
CA PRO A 15 9.36 3.49 9.00
C PRO A 15 8.78 4.81 8.48
N PHE A 16 7.85 4.77 7.51
CA PHE A 16 7.29 5.95 6.86
C PHE A 16 6.23 6.64 7.71
N LEU A 17 6.06 7.95 7.50
CA LEU A 17 5.06 8.77 8.20
C LEU A 17 3.65 8.17 8.14
N ASN A 18 3.22 7.65 6.99
CA ASN A 18 1.89 7.04 6.83
C ASN A 18 1.65 5.77 7.64
N ALA A 19 2.69 5.10 8.11
CA ALA A 19 2.53 3.90 8.94
C ALA A 19 2.47 4.22 10.44
N ARG A 20 2.98 5.39 10.86
CA ARG A 20 3.09 5.77 12.28
C ARG A 20 1.77 5.63 13.05
N PRO A 21 0.59 6.06 12.52
CA PRO A 21 -0.66 5.88 13.24
C PRO A 21 -1.06 4.42 13.46
N LEU A 22 -0.62 3.49 12.61
CA LEU A 22 -0.93 2.06 12.76
C LEU A 22 -0.06 1.36 13.81
N VAL A 23 1.16 1.84 14.01
CA VAL A 23 2.16 1.22 14.90
C VAL A 23 2.34 1.93 16.23
N PHE A 24 1.81 3.14 16.38
CA PHE A 24 2.00 3.98 17.55
C PHE A 24 1.75 3.25 18.87
N GLY A 25 0.63 2.58 19.01
CA GLY A 25 0.32 1.86 20.25
C GLY A 25 1.22 0.65 20.51
N LEU A 26 1.70 -0.03 19.45
CA LEU A 26 2.69 -1.10 19.59
C LEU A 26 4.01 -0.54 20.12
N GLU A 27 4.44 0.63 19.62
CA GLU A 27 5.63 1.34 20.12
C GLU A 27 5.48 1.79 21.59
N GLN A 28 4.25 2.13 22.00
CA GLN A 28 3.92 2.45 23.39
C GLN A 28 3.72 1.19 24.28
N GLY A 29 4.03 0.01 23.77
CA GLY A 29 4.05 -1.23 24.54
C GLY A 29 2.76 -2.06 24.51
N ILE A 30 1.77 -1.73 23.68
CA ILE A 30 0.61 -2.61 23.48
C ILE A 30 1.14 -3.98 22.99
N ALA A 31 0.72 -5.04 23.69
CA ALA A 31 1.08 -6.43 23.42
C ALA A 31 2.60 -6.70 23.39
N ARG A 32 3.44 -5.95 24.12
CA ARG A 32 4.90 -6.09 24.14
C ARG A 32 5.40 -7.50 24.52
N GLU A 33 4.61 -8.25 25.29
CA GLU A 33 4.92 -9.63 25.69
C GLU A 33 4.62 -10.63 24.55
N ARG A 34 3.81 -10.24 23.55
CA ARG A 34 3.34 -11.06 22.45
C ARG A 34 3.94 -10.65 21.10
N VAL A 35 4.40 -9.40 20.97
CA VAL A 35 4.82 -8.78 19.69
C VAL A 35 6.25 -8.27 19.81
N GLU A 36 7.05 -8.54 18.78
CA GLU A 36 8.33 -7.90 18.52
C GLU A 36 8.21 -7.09 17.23
N LEU A 37 8.13 -5.75 17.38
CA LEU A 37 8.00 -4.83 16.24
C LEU A 37 9.36 -4.56 15.62
N GLN A 38 9.45 -4.69 14.29
CA GLN A 38 10.65 -4.49 13.50
C GLN A 38 10.34 -3.59 12.30
N TYR A 39 11.31 -2.79 11.89
CA TYR A 39 11.13 -1.85 10.78
C TYR A 39 12.03 -2.20 9.61
N ASP A 40 11.45 -2.06 8.39
CA ASP A 40 12.18 -2.21 7.16
C ASP A 40 11.43 -1.54 5.99
N VAL A 41 12.08 -1.37 4.84
CA VAL A 41 11.40 -0.87 3.63
C VAL A 41 10.43 -1.92 3.06
N PRO A 42 9.39 -1.50 2.32
CA PRO A 42 8.32 -2.41 1.86
C PRO A 42 8.81 -3.64 1.10
N SER A 43 9.85 -3.49 0.27
CA SER A 43 10.41 -4.58 -0.52
C SER A 43 11.13 -5.63 0.35
N VAL A 44 11.80 -5.20 1.41
CA VAL A 44 12.48 -6.08 2.37
C VAL A 44 11.47 -6.80 3.25
N LEU A 45 10.45 -6.10 3.77
CA LEU A 45 9.36 -6.73 4.54
C LEU A 45 8.68 -7.84 3.73
N ALA A 46 8.41 -7.61 2.45
CA ALA A 46 7.82 -8.62 1.57
C ALA A 46 8.74 -9.85 1.42
N SER A 47 10.04 -9.64 1.23
CA SER A 47 11.01 -10.74 1.11
C SER A 47 11.14 -11.54 2.41
N ARG A 48 11.18 -10.85 3.56
CA ARG A 48 11.22 -11.48 4.89
C ARG A 48 9.92 -12.24 5.21
N MET A 49 8.76 -11.71 4.82
CA MET A 49 7.48 -12.42 4.96
C MET A 49 7.45 -13.67 4.09
N ALA A 50 7.93 -13.60 2.84
CA ALA A 50 8.03 -14.76 1.96
C ALA A 50 8.96 -15.84 2.53
N ALA A 51 10.10 -15.45 3.11
CA ALA A 51 11.06 -16.34 3.75
C ALA A 51 10.56 -16.97 5.08
N GLY A 52 9.49 -16.41 5.69
CA GLY A 52 9.02 -16.86 6.99
C GLY A 52 9.72 -16.20 8.17
N ASP A 53 10.45 -15.11 7.93
CA ASP A 53 11.14 -14.33 8.96
C ASP A 53 10.21 -13.35 9.69
N LEU A 54 9.00 -13.16 9.18
CA LEU A 54 7.94 -12.36 9.79
C LEU A 54 6.66 -13.19 9.89
N ASP A 55 5.88 -12.95 10.94
CA ASP A 55 4.62 -13.62 11.21
C ASP A 55 3.42 -12.73 10.80
N VAL A 56 3.56 -11.42 11.00
CA VAL A 56 2.61 -10.38 10.60
C VAL A 56 3.40 -9.20 10.03
N ALA A 57 2.93 -8.57 8.95
CA ALA A 57 3.59 -7.37 8.44
C ALA A 57 2.62 -6.42 7.73
N LEU A 58 2.96 -5.14 7.76
CA LEU A 58 2.33 -4.12 6.93
C LEU A 58 2.93 -4.20 5.53
N LEU A 59 2.27 -4.95 4.65
CA LEU A 59 2.78 -5.31 3.33
C LEU A 59 2.16 -4.49 2.20
N PRO A 60 2.93 -4.24 1.12
CA PRO A 60 2.37 -3.77 -0.14
C PRO A 60 1.27 -4.71 -0.63
N THR A 61 0.13 -4.16 -1.09
CA THR A 61 -1.05 -4.97 -1.45
C THR A 61 -0.82 -5.95 -2.58
N ILE A 62 0.10 -5.67 -3.49
CA ILE A 62 0.47 -6.58 -4.59
C ILE A 62 1.06 -7.91 -4.08
N GLU A 63 1.64 -7.92 -2.89
CA GLU A 63 2.25 -9.11 -2.30
C GLU A 63 1.24 -10.17 -1.87
N LEU A 64 -0.03 -9.79 -1.69
CA LEU A 64 -1.11 -10.75 -1.45
C LEU A 64 -1.27 -11.75 -2.61
N ALA A 65 -0.89 -11.33 -3.82
CA ALA A 65 -0.91 -12.19 -5.01
C ALA A 65 0.40 -12.98 -5.20
N ARG A 66 1.50 -12.53 -4.59
CA ARG A 66 2.84 -13.09 -4.80
C ARG A 66 3.28 -14.06 -3.71
N ILE A 67 2.77 -13.87 -2.49
CA ILE A 67 3.13 -14.69 -1.33
C ILE A 67 1.94 -15.57 -0.98
N PRO A 68 2.01 -16.89 -1.23
CA PRO A 68 0.91 -17.80 -0.94
C PRO A 68 0.58 -17.90 0.54
N GLY A 69 -0.70 -18.11 0.86
CA GLY A 69 -1.17 -18.38 2.22
C GLY A 69 -1.24 -17.15 3.13
N LEU A 70 -1.10 -15.94 2.59
CA LEU A 70 -1.34 -14.72 3.36
C LEU A 70 -2.83 -14.48 3.54
N VAL A 71 -3.18 -13.98 4.73
CA VAL A 71 -4.50 -13.46 5.07
C VAL A 71 -4.38 -12.00 5.49
N VAL A 72 -5.37 -11.20 5.12
CA VAL A 72 -5.44 -9.78 5.49
C VAL A 72 -6.10 -9.63 6.85
N VAL A 73 -5.52 -8.84 7.74
CA VAL A 73 -6.15 -8.46 9.02
C VAL A 73 -7.28 -7.47 8.72
N PRO A 74 -8.54 -7.81 9.04
CA PRO A 74 -9.68 -6.98 8.68
C PRO A 74 -9.63 -5.57 9.31
N GLY A 75 -10.10 -4.58 8.58
CA GLY A 75 -10.28 -3.21 9.09
C GLY A 75 -9.03 -2.35 9.20
N LEU A 76 -7.86 -2.87 8.78
CA LEU A 76 -6.56 -2.22 8.92
C LEU A 76 -5.79 -2.16 7.60
N GLY A 77 -5.47 -0.96 7.13
CA GLY A 77 -4.69 -0.75 5.92
C GLY A 77 -4.30 0.71 5.76
N ILE A 78 -3.54 1.01 4.72
CA ILE A 78 -3.19 2.36 4.28
C ILE A 78 -3.79 2.56 2.90
N SER A 79 -4.70 3.51 2.78
CA SER A 79 -5.39 3.82 1.53
C SER A 79 -5.56 5.33 1.35
N ALA A 80 -5.88 5.75 0.11
CA ALA A 80 -6.27 7.12 -0.20
C ALA A 80 -7.48 7.13 -1.13
N ARG A 81 -8.42 8.04 -0.88
CA ARG A 81 -9.52 8.35 -1.81
C ARG A 81 -9.24 9.72 -2.43
N GLY A 82 -8.60 9.73 -3.58
CA GLY A 82 -8.07 10.94 -4.20
C GLY A 82 -6.55 11.01 -4.09
N PRO A 83 -5.96 12.20 -3.92
CA PRO A 83 -4.52 12.36 -3.84
C PRO A 83 -3.92 11.61 -2.66
N ALA A 84 -2.88 10.82 -2.94
CA ALA A 84 -2.08 10.16 -1.92
C ALA A 84 -0.92 11.05 -1.43
N ALA A 85 -0.53 12.06 -2.19
CA ALA A 85 0.59 12.97 -1.99
C ALA A 85 1.97 12.30 -1.93
N SER A 86 2.05 11.09 -1.38
CA SER A 86 3.30 10.33 -1.20
C SER A 86 3.49 9.20 -2.21
N VAL A 87 2.70 9.14 -3.28
CA VAL A 87 2.84 8.14 -4.35
C VAL A 87 2.59 8.83 -5.68
N ILE A 88 3.66 9.23 -6.34
CA ILE A 88 3.63 10.08 -7.53
C ILE A 88 4.44 9.47 -8.67
N LEU A 89 4.05 9.84 -9.89
CA LEU A 89 4.86 9.70 -11.09
C LEU A 89 5.38 11.10 -11.48
N VAL A 90 6.69 11.29 -11.42
CA VAL A 90 7.35 12.54 -11.82
C VAL A 90 7.70 12.44 -13.29
N CYS A 91 7.19 13.38 -14.10
CA CYS A 91 7.28 13.37 -15.56
C CYS A 91 8.07 14.56 -16.07
N LYS A 92 8.98 14.34 -17.02
CA LYS A 92 9.66 15.39 -17.81
C LYS A 92 8.84 15.84 -19.03
N LYS A 93 7.79 15.08 -19.36
CA LYS A 93 6.95 15.26 -20.55
C LYS A 93 5.49 14.99 -20.22
N PRO A 94 4.54 15.44 -21.03
CA PRO A 94 3.14 15.03 -20.94
C PRO A 94 3.00 13.49 -20.96
N LEU A 95 2.07 12.93 -20.19
CA LEU A 95 1.86 11.47 -20.05
C LEU A 95 1.76 10.73 -21.38
N ALA A 96 1.13 11.34 -22.38
CA ALA A 96 0.97 10.77 -23.72
C ALA A 96 2.30 10.58 -24.48
N GLU A 97 3.34 11.33 -24.09
CA GLU A 97 4.66 11.31 -24.72
C GLU A 97 5.70 10.50 -23.93
N VAL A 98 5.33 10.00 -22.75
CA VAL A 98 6.22 9.18 -21.92
C VAL A 98 6.48 7.83 -22.59
N LYS A 99 7.74 7.54 -22.92
CA LYS A 99 8.20 6.30 -23.55
C LYS A 99 8.98 5.40 -22.61
N SER A 100 9.49 5.94 -21.50
CA SER A 100 10.26 5.18 -20.50
C SER A 100 9.96 5.66 -19.10
N VAL A 101 9.79 4.70 -18.17
CA VAL A 101 9.46 4.95 -16.76
C VAL A 101 10.42 4.19 -15.85
N ALA A 102 11.07 4.93 -14.96
CA ALA A 102 11.85 4.35 -13.86
C ALA A 102 10.90 3.91 -12.74
N LEU A 103 10.99 2.65 -12.33
CA LEU A 103 10.28 2.09 -11.19
C LEU A 103 11.07 2.37 -9.90
N ASP A 104 10.38 2.69 -8.80
CA ASP A 104 11.00 2.94 -7.50
C ASP A 104 11.48 1.62 -6.86
N PRO A 105 12.78 1.46 -6.50
CA PRO A 105 13.31 0.21 -5.95
C PRO A 105 12.70 -0.19 -4.60
N ASP A 106 12.18 0.78 -3.83
CA ASP A 106 11.58 0.54 -2.52
C ASP A 106 10.08 0.19 -2.62
N SER A 107 9.46 0.34 -3.81
CA SER A 107 8.02 0.12 -4.00
C SER A 107 7.72 -1.15 -4.81
N ARG A 108 6.66 -1.85 -4.41
CA ARG A 108 6.10 -2.95 -5.19
C ARG A 108 4.69 -2.66 -5.69
N THR A 109 3.80 -2.19 -4.82
CA THR A 109 2.42 -1.86 -5.20
C THR A 109 2.35 -0.67 -6.16
N SER A 110 3.10 0.42 -5.90
CA SER A 110 3.04 1.61 -6.74
C SER A 110 3.66 1.36 -8.13
N ASN A 111 4.68 0.52 -8.20
CA ASN A 111 5.25 0.06 -9.46
C ASN A 111 4.26 -0.78 -10.29
N ALA A 112 3.43 -1.58 -9.64
CA ALA A 112 2.34 -2.30 -10.31
C ALA A 112 1.22 -1.33 -10.71
N LEU A 113 0.85 -0.39 -9.84
CA LEU A 113 -0.20 0.59 -10.10
C LEU A 113 0.11 1.45 -11.32
N VAL A 114 1.32 1.98 -11.45
CA VAL A 114 1.70 2.82 -12.59
C VAL A 114 1.60 2.05 -13.90
N GLN A 115 2.00 0.79 -13.93
CA GLN A 115 1.88 -0.07 -15.13
C GLN A 115 0.42 -0.32 -15.50
N VAL A 116 -0.45 -0.58 -14.51
CA VAL A 116 -1.90 -0.71 -14.70
C VAL A 116 -2.49 0.59 -15.25
N LEU A 117 -2.14 1.74 -14.67
CA LEU A 117 -2.63 3.05 -15.12
C LEU A 117 -2.20 3.37 -16.55
N PHE A 118 -0.95 3.11 -16.91
CA PHE A 118 -0.49 3.30 -18.29
C PHE A 118 -1.28 2.43 -19.25
N ARG A 119 -1.48 1.15 -18.93
CA ARG A 119 -2.16 0.21 -19.80
C ARG A 119 -3.66 0.43 -19.91
N GLU A 120 -4.34 0.64 -18.78
CA GLU A 120 -5.81 0.66 -18.73
C GLU A 120 -6.43 2.05 -18.75
N THR A 121 -5.74 3.07 -18.23
CA THR A 121 -6.27 4.43 -18.09
C THR A 121 -5.69 5.36 -19.14
N TRP A 122 -4.37 5.46 -19.22
CA TRP A 122 -3.69 6.38 -20.16
C TRP A 122 -3.49 5.79 -21.55
N LYS A 123 -3.73 4.46 -21.71
CA LYS A 123 -3.71 3.76 -23.00
C LYS A 123 -2.39 3.85 -23.76
N THR A 124 -1.29 4.01 -23.05
CA THR A 124 0.07 4.02 -23.59
C THR A 124 0.90 2.88 -23.00
N ARG A 125 2.04 2.56 -23.61
CA ARG A 125 2.88 1.41 -23.23
C ARG A 125 4.36 1.82 -23.19
N PRO A 126 4.78 2.61 -22.20
CA PRO A 126 6.19 2.92 -22.03
C PRO A 126 6.99 1.67 -21.63
N LEU A 127 8.29 1.73 -21.83
CA LEU A 127 9.21 0.74 -21.27
C LEU A 127 9.40 1.01 -19.78
N PHE A 128 9.31 -0.03 -18.97
CA PHE A 128 9.54 0.03 -17.54
C PHE A 128 10.86 -0.64 -17.19
N SER A 129 11.68 0.03 -16.39
CA SER A 129 12.90 -0.55 -15.82
C SER A 129 13.12 -0.04 -14.40
N MET A 130 13.92 -0.76 -13.61
CA MET A 130 14.23 -0.33 -12.26
C MET A 130 15.03 0.95 -12.27
N GLY A 131 14.59 1.95 -11.54
CA GLY A 131 15.27 3.23 -11.36
C GLY A 131 16.33 3.18 -10.25
N ALA A 132 17.02 4.30 -10.07
CA ALA A 132 17.88 4.55 -8.92
C ALA A 132 17.03 5.02 -7.72
N SER A 133 17.60 4.93 -6.52
CA SER A 133 16.99 5.53 -5.32
C SER A 133 16.94 7.06 -5.38
N ASP A 134 17.82 7.67 -6.15
CA ASP A 134 17.84 9.11 -6.46
C ASP A 134 16.94 9.42 -7.66
N LEU A 135 16.07 10.44 -7.50
CA LEU A 135 15.11 10.82 -8.52
C LEU A 135 15.78 11.43 -9.75
N ALA A 136 16.76 12.32 -9.54
CA ALA A 136 17.43 12.99 -10.64
C ALA A 136 18.21 11.97 -11.49
N ALA A 137 18.90 11.04 -10.86
CA ALA A 137 19.61 9.95 -11.55
C ALA A 137 18.65 9.06 -12.38
N SER A 138 17.44 8.80 -11.86
CA SER A 138 16.39 8.08 -12.59
C SER A 138 15.91 8.86 -13.82
N LEU A 139 15.65 10.17 -13.65
CA LEU A 139 15.17 11.03 -14.72
C LEU A 139 16.22 11.36 -15.80
N LEU A 140 17.52 11.20 -15.50
CA LEU A 140 18.56 11.30 -16.55
C LEU A 140 18.37 10.25 -17.65
N LYS A 141 17.86 9.06 -17.30
CA LYS A 141 17.73 7.91 -18.22
C LYS A 141 16.29 7.63 -18.66
N HIS A 142 15.28 8.23 -17.99
CA HIS A 142 13.88 7.96 -18.24
C HIS A 142 13.08 9.25 -18.44
N ASP A 143 11.95 9.14 -19.11
CA ASP A 143 11.02 10.26 -19.32
C ASP A 143 10.20 10.56 -18.07
N ALA A 144 9.97 9.53 -17.24
CA ALA A 144 9.27 9.65 -15.97
C ALA A 144 9.84 8.69 -14.91
N ALA A 145 9.60 8.96 -13.65
CA ALA A 145 10.02 8.12 -12.54
C ALA A 145 8.96 8.04 -11.44
N VAL A 146 8.71 6.84 -10.93
CA VAL A 146 7.88 6.62 -9.74
C VAL A 146 8.64 7.07 -8.51
N ARG A 147 7.94 7.73 -7.57
CA ARG A 147 8.48 8.15 -6.29
C ARG A 147 7.47 7.85 -5.19
N ILE A 148 7.93 7.28 -4.08
CA ILE A 148 7.04 6.90 -2.98
C ILE A 148 7.52 7.36 -1.61
N GLY A 149 6.57 7.32 -0.66
CA GLY A 149 6.83 7.56 0.77
C GLY A 149 7.29 8.98 1.05
N ASP A 150 8.09 9.13 2.08
CA ASP A 150 8.53 10.42 2.57
C ASP A 150 9.41 11.18 1.56
N LYS A 151 10.12 10.46 0.67
CA LYS A 151 10.83 11.07 -0.45
C LYS A 151 9.87 11.83 -1.37
N ALA A 152 8.73 11.23 -1.70
CA ALA A 152 7.72 11.88 -2.55
C ALA A 152 7.03 13.05 -1.81
N LEU A 153 6.86 12.92 -0.50
CA LEU A 153 6.18 13.91 0.31
C LEU A 153 7.07 15.13 0.58
N PHE A 154 8.35 14.95 0.92
CA PHE A 154 9.20 16.02 1.46
C PHE A 154 10.27 16.53 0.49
N GLU A 155 10.74 15.73 -0.48
CA GLU A 155 11.74 16.20 -1.43
C GLU A 155 11.14 17.14 -2.48
N PRO A 156 11.82 18.22 -2.86
CA PRO A 156 11.39 19.06 -3.95
C PRO A 156 11.45 18.32 -5.30
N LEU A 157 10.56 18.67 -6.20
CA LEU A 157 10.61 18.15 -7.56
C LEU A 157 11.71 18.86 -8.37
N PRO A 158 12.43 18.16 -9.25
CA PRO A 158 13.34 18.78 -10.20
C PRO A 158 12.66 19.80 -11.08
N ALA A 159 13.35 20.90 -11.40
CA ALA A 159 12.83 21.94 -12.28
C ALA A 159 12.42 21.35 -13.66
N GLY A 160 11.31 21.83 -14.21
CA GLY A 160 10.77 21.36 -15.48
C GLY A 160 10.10 19.98 -15.44
N THR A 161 9.78 19.47 -14.25
CA THR A 161 9.01 18.23 -14.08
C THR A 161 7.64 18.51 -13.49
N GLU A 162 6.69 17.63 -13.81
CA GLU A 162 5.34 17.63 -13.24
C GLU A 162 5.08 16.32 -12.50
N ALA A 163 4.30 16.38 -11.43
CA ALA A 163 3.90 15.19 -10.67
C ALA A 163 2.46 14.78 -10.99
N VAL A 164 2.27 13.49 -11.26
CA VAL A 164 0.96 12.86 -11.37
C VAL A 164 0.76 11.98 -10.15
N ASP A 165 -0.23 12.32 -9.31
CA ASP A 165 -0.58 11.51 -8.14
C ASP A 165 -1.29 10.22 -8.57
N LEU A 166 -0.71 9.06 -8.20
CA LEU A 166 -1.21 7.76 -8.63
C LEU A 166 -2.49 7.35 -7.89
N GLY A 167 -2.67 7.80 -6.64
CA GLY A 167 -3.92 7.58 -5.88
C GLY A 167 -5.09 8.34 -6.49
N ALA A 168 -4.87 9.62 -6.83
CA ALA A 168 -5.85 10.44 -7.55
C ALA A 168 -6.18 9.86 -8.92
N ALA A 169 -5.18 9.39 -9.66
CA ALA A 169 -5.37 8.77 -10.98
C ALA A 169 -6.23 7.50 -10.89
N TRP A 170 -5.97 6.64 -9.90
CA TRP A 170 -6.79 5.46 -9.64
C TRP A 170 -8.22 5.82 -9.25
N THR A 171 -8.38 6.74 -8.30
CA THR A 171 -9.71 7.16 -7.84
C THR A 171 -10.54 7.74 -8.97
N ARG A 172 -9.93 8.56 -9.84
CA ARG A 172 -10.60 9.09 -11.04
C ARG A 172 -11.01 8.00 -12.01
N ALA A 173 -10.16 7.01 -12.22
CA ALA A 173 -10.40 5.92 -13.17
C ALA A 173 -11.43 4.90 -12.68
N ARG A 174 -11.52 4.64 -11.36
CA ARG A 174 -12.32 3.55 -10.78
C ARG A 174 -13.44 3.99 -9.85
N GLY A 175 -13.45 5.24 -9.38
CA GLY A 175 -14.38 5.73 -8.35
C GLY A 175 -14.15 5.12 -6.96
N LEU A 176 -13.03 4.40 -6.76
CA LEU A 176 -12.69 3.66 -5.55
C LEU A 176 -11.40 4.23 -4.91
N PRO A 177 -11.23 4.13 -3.56
CA PRO A 177 -9.96 4.46 -2.93
C PRO A 177 -8.87 3.49 -3.39
N PHE A 178 -7.61 3.91 -3.44
CA PHE A 178 -6.50 2.98 -3.67
C PHE A 178 -5.93 2.48 -2.33
N VAL A 179 -5.68 1.17 -2.23
CA VAL A 179 -5.10 0.54 -1.04
C VAL A 179 -3.63 0.23 -1.31
N PHE A 180 -2.74 0.94 -0.61
CA PHE A 180 -1.29 0.82 -0.81
C PHE A 180 -0.68 -0.31 0.00
N ALA A 181 -1.12 -0.47 1.25
CA ALA A 181 -0.62 -1.50 2.17
C ALA A 181 -1.73 -2.02 3.07
N VAL A 182 -1.59 -3.25 3.52
CA VAL A 182 -2.48 -3.91 4.48
C VAL A 182 -1.65 -4.64 5.54
N TRP A 183 -2.20 -4.75 6.75
CA TRP A 183 -1.69 -5.74 7.68
C TRP A 183 -2.01 -7.14 7.14
N ALA A 184 -0.98 -7.89 6.83
CA ALA A 184 -1.08 -9.26 6.35
C ALA A 184 -0.34 -10.22 7.29
N ALA A 185 -0.82 -11.44 7.39
CA ALA A 185 -0.25 -12.47 8.24
C ALA A 185 -0.32 -13.84 7.54
N ARG A 186 0.44 -14.81 8.01
CA ARG A 186 0.20 -16.21 7.68
C ARG A 186 -1.10 -16.67 8.32
N SER A 187 -1.83 -17.54 7.63
CA SER A 187 -3.10 -18.07 8.14
C SER A 187 -2.92 -18.73 9.52
N GLY A 188 -3.84 -18.41 10.44
CA GLY A 188 -3.84 -18.95 11.79
C GLY A 188 -2.90 -18.28 12.80
N VAL A 189 -2.08 -17.32 12.38
CA VAL A 189 -1.11 -16.64 13.26
C VAL A 189 -1.79 -15.54 14.10
N VAL A 190 -2.70 -14.78 13.51
CA VAL A 190 -3.40 -13.70 14.21
C VAL A 190 -4.59 -14.26 14.96
N ASP A 191 -4.50 -14.28 16.28
CA ASP A 191 -5.61 -14.57 17.18
C ASP A 191 -6.38 -13.31 17.53
N ARG A 192 -7.39 -13.43 18.38
CA ARG A 192 -8.24 -12.30 18.80
C ARG A 192 -7.45 -11.23 19.56
N GLU A 193 -6.51 -11.63 20.38
CA GLU A 193 -5.69 -10.72 21.18
C GLU A 193 -4.78 -9.86 20.28
N ILE A 194 -4.10 -10.46 19.31
CA ILE A 194 -3.26 -9.75 18.34
C ILE A 194 -4.12 -8.84 17.44
N TYR A 195 -5.27 -9.32 16.99
CA TYR A 195 -6.22 -8.48 16.26
C TYR A 195 -6.63 -7.23 17.04
N ASP A 196 -7.04 -7.41 18.31
CA ASP A 196 -7.46 -6.32 19.17
C ASP A 196 -6.29 -5.36 19.47
N ALA A 197 -5.06 -5.88 19.63
CA ALA A 197 -3.85 -5.09 19.82
C ALA A 197 -3.53 -4.19 18.62
N LEU A 198 -3.58 -4.72 17.40
CA LEU A 198 -3.37 -3.95 16.17
C LEU A 198 -4.43 -2.85 16.01
N HIS A 199 -5.69 -3.17 16.31
CA HIS A 199 -6.78 -2.20 16.28
C HIS A 199 -6.65 -1.13 17.38
N GLN A 200 -6.21 -1.51 18.58
CA GLN A 200 -5.96 -0.58 19.67
C GLN A 200 -4.78 0.34 19.33
N SER A 201 -3.71 -0.20 18.74
CA SER A 201 -2.56 0.58 18.27
C SER A 201 -3.01 1.68 17.30
N LYS A 202 -3.77 1.32 16.26
CA LYS A 202 -4.36 2.29 15.34
C LYS A 202 -5.22 3.34 16.06
N ARG A 203 -6.12 2.91 16.96
CA ARG A 203 -6.98 3.85 17.68
C ARG A 203 -6.20 4.87 18.49
N GLN A 204 -5.10 4.44 19.13
CA GLN A 204 -4.22 5.36 19.86
C GLN A 204 -3.52 6.31 18.90
N GLY A 205 -2.91 5.80 17.82
CA GLY A 205 -2.22 6.65 16.85
C GLY A 205 -3.14 7.68 16.18
N LEU A 206 -4.38 7.32 15.87
CA LEU A 206 -5.35 8.26 15.29
C LEU A 206 -5.82 9.37 16.26
N ARG A 207 -5.62 9.19 17.56
CA ARG A 207 -5.95 10.23 18.57
C ARG A 207 -4.85 11.25 18.75
N VAL A 208 -3.64 10.98 18.27
CA VAL A 208 -2.43 11.77 18.50
C VAL A 208 -1.72 12.09 17.18
N LEU A 209 -2.47 12.28 16.09
CA LEU A 209 -1.90 12.60 14.78
C LEU A 209 -1.10 13.89 14.78
N ASP A 210 -1.51 14.88 15.57
CA ASP A 210 -0.82 16.14 15.81
C ASP A 210 0.56 15.91 16.48
N LEU A 211 0.61 15.06 17.49
CA LEU A 211 1.88 14.69 18.14
C LEU A 211 2.78 13.89 17.20
N ILE A 212 2.22 12.94 16.44
CA ILE A 212 2.98 12.19 15.43
C ILE A 212 3.56 13.15 14.39
N ALA A 213 2.76 14.09 13.90
CA ALA A 213 3.20 15.06 12.91
C ALA A 213 4.26 16.02 13.45
N LEU A 214 4.13 16.44 14.72
CA LEU A 214 5.09 17.32 15.40
C LEU A 214 6.45 16.65 15.61
N ASP A 215 6.44 15.37 16.00
CA ASP A 215 7.67 14.61 16.34
C ASP A 215 8.35 14.03 15.09
N TYR A 216 7.63 13.93 13.97
CA TYR A 216 8.15 13.27 12.79
C TYR A 216 9.22 14.12 12.09
N THR A 217 10.39 13.50 11.93
CA THR A 217 11.51 14.09 11.18
C THR A 217 11.99 13.10 10.13
N TRP A 218 12.09 13.54 8.88
CA TRP A 218 12.63 12.74 7.79
C TRP A 218 13.88 13.41 7.22
N ARG A 219 15.05 12.74 7.34
CA ARG A 219 16.37 13.26 6.89
C ARG A 219 16.65 14.70 7.32
N GLY A 220 16.28 15.07 8.54
CA GLY A 220 16.44 16.42 9.06
C GLY A 220 15.35 17.41 8.64
N ILE A 221 14.39 17.01 7.81
CA ILE A 221 13.23 17.82 7.46
C ILE A 221 12.13 17.54 8.48
N GLN A 222 11.69 18.61 9.16
CA GLN A 222 10.56 18.60 10.06
C GLN A 222 9.55 19.63 9.55
N ASP A 223 8.37 19.15 9.14
CA ASP A 223 7.26 19.96 8.63
C ASP A 223 5.95 19.43 9.23
N PRO A 224 5.60 19.86 10.46
CA PRO A 224 4.44 19.35 11.17
C PRO A 224 3.11 19.66 10.46
N GLU A 225 2.99 20.82 9.83
CA GLU A 225 1.77 21.21 9.11
C GLU A 225 1.52 20.29 7.91
N LYS A 226 2.52 20.11 7.07
CA LYS A 226 2.45 19.18 5.94
C LYS A 226 2.24 17.74 6.38
N SER A 227 2.90 17.32 7.46
CA SER A 227 2.76 15.98 8.03
C SER A 227 1.34 15.74 8.53
N LEU A 228 0.75 16.70 9.24
CA LEU A 228 -0.61 16.59 9.75
C LEU A 228 -1.65 16.61 8.62
N ASP A 229 -1.51 17.50 7.65
CA ASP A 229 -2.36 17.55 6.46
C ASP A 229 -2.34 16.21 5.70
N TYR A 230 -1.15 15.66 5.50
CA TYR A 230 -0.97 14.36 4.86
C TYR A 230 -1.69 13.24 5.63
N LEU A 231 -1.48 13.15 6.94
CA LEU A 231 -2.09 12.09 7.77
C LEU A 231 -3.61 12.21 7.87
N THR A 232 -4.16 13.44 7.81
CA THR A 232 -5.59 13.69 8.02
C THR A 232 -6.40 13.79 6.73
N ARG A 233 -5.84 14.36 5.66
CA ARG A 233 -6.57 14.64 4.41
C ARG A 233 -6.27 13.65 3.30
N ASN A 234 -5.05 13.11 3.23
CA ASN A 234 -4.66 12.20 2.16
C ASN A 234 -4.83 10.74 2.56
N MET A 235 -4.48 10.38 3.79
CA MET A 235 -4.44 8.99 4.23
C MET A 235 -5.72 8.53 4.93
N SER A 236 -6.09 7.30 4.69
CA SER A 236 -7.12 6.56 5.42
C SER A 236 -6.54 5.24 5.92
N TYR A 237 -6.88 4.93 7.17
CA TYR A 237 -6.42 3.73 7.87
C TYR A 237 -7.51 2.68 8.01
N ARG A 238 -8.59 2.86 7.28
CA ARG A 238 -9.73 1.95 7.24
C ARG A 238 -9.57 0.98 6.07
N LEU A 239 -9.93 -0.28 6.30
CA LEU A 239 -10.07 -1.29 5.26
C LEU A 239 -11.50 -1.84 5.34
N GLY A 240 -12.44 -1.10 4.76
CA GLY A 240 -13.85 -1.46 4.68
C GLY A 240 -14.23 -2.03 3.31
N ALA A 241 -15.53 -2.09 3.02
CA ALA A 241 -16.03 -2.67 1.77
C ALA A 241 -15.52 -1.94 0.51
N PRO A 242 -15.44 -0.60 0.44
CA PRO A 242 -14.89 0.08 -0.73
C PRO A 242 -13.41 -0.22 -0.96
N GLU A 243 -12.61 -0.28 0.12
CA GLU A 243 -11.19 -0.59 0.04
C GLU A 243 -10.96 -2.04 -0.39
N LEU A 244 -11.75 -2.99 0.12
CA LEU A 244 -11.68 -4.40 -0.28
C LEU A 244 -12.11 -4.59 -1.74
N ALA A 245 -13.14 -3.89 -2.20
CA ALA A 245 -13.54 -3.89 -3.60
C ALA A 245 -12.44 -3.33 -4.50
N SER A 246 -11.78 -2.25 -4.06
CA SER A 246 -10.64 -1.66 -4.78
C SER A 246 -9.45 -2.60 -4.84
N LEU A 247 -9.13 -3.25 -3.74
CA LEU A 247 -8.05 -4.23 -3.65
C LEU A 247 -8.26 -5.37 -4.68
N GLY A 248 -9.45 -5.96 -4.71
CA GLY A 248 -9.80 -6.98 -5.70
C GLY A 248 -9.73 -6.46 -7.14
N SER A 249 -10.23 -5.24 -7.40
CA SER A 249 -10.15 -4.60 -8.72
C SER A 249 -8.70 -4.35 -9.15
N PHE A 250 -7.84 -3.90 -8.23
CA PHE A 250 -6.43 -3.67 -8.52
C PHE A 250 -5.68 -4.95 -8.86
N LEU A 251 -5.86 -6.03 -8.09
CA LEU A 251 -5.19 -7.30 -8.34
C LEU A 251 -5.64 -7.89 -9.69
N ALA A 252 -6.93 -7.82 -10.02
CA ALA A 252 -7.46 -8.23 -11.32
C ALA A 252 -6.88 -7.40 -12.47
N SER A 253 -6.79 -6.06 -12.31
CA SER A 253 -6.15 -5.19 -13.29
C SER A 253 -4.65 -5.46 -13.44
N ALA A 254 -3.95 -5.73 -12.34
CA ALA A 254 -2.53 -6.09 -12.38
C ALA A 254 -2.30 -7.42 -13.14
N ARG A 255 -3.20 -8.38 -12.98
CA ARG A 255 -3.20 -9.63 -13.76
C ARG A 255 -3.45 -9.35 -15.24
N SER A 256 -4.50 -8.61 -15.58
CA SER A 256 -4.82 -8.20 -16.96
C SER A 256 -3.70 -7.39 -17.62
N ALA A 257 -3.00 -6.58 -16.85
CA ALA A 257 -1.86 -5.81 -17.32
C ALA A 257 -0.56 -6.65 -17.47
N GLY A 258 -0.56 -7.93 -17.12
CA GLY A 258 0.63 -8.79 -17.17
C GLY A 258 1.66 -8.47 -16.09
N VAL A 259 1.27 -7.77 -15.02
CA VAL A 259 2.12 -7.46 -13.85
C VAL A 259 2.13 -8.63 -12.87
N LEU A 260 1.05 -9.41 -12.85
CA LEU A 260 0.91 -10.66 -12.10
C LEU A 260 0.74 -11.84 -13.07
N GLU A 261 1.32 -12.97 -12.70
CA GLU A 261 1.24 -14.20 -13.49
C GLU A 261 -0.05 -15.00 -13.22
N HIS A 262 -0.59 -14.87 -12.01
CA HIS A 262 -1.76 -15.63 -11.55
C HIS A 262 -2.83 -14.71 -10.97
N ASP A 263 -4.08 -15.20 -10.96
CA ASP A 263 -5.16 -14.56 -10.23
C ASP A 263 -4.90 -14.65 -8.72
N ALA A 264 -5.34 -13.65 -7.99
CA ALA A 264 -5.19 -13.59 -6.54
C ALA A 264 -6.55 -13.46 -5.87
N GLU A 265 -6.77 -14.28 -4.85
CA GLU A 265 -7.88 -14.15 -3.94
C GLU A 265 -7.44 -13.48 -2.65
N VAL A 266 -8.23 -12.51 -2.18
CA VAL A 266 -7.98 -11.84 -0.91
C VAL A 266 -8.71 -12.59 0.18
N ALA A 267 -7.96 -13.33 0.99
CA ALA A 267 -8.48 -13.99 2.19
C ALA A 267 -8.37 -13.05 3.41
N LEU A 268 -9.43 -13.01 4.22
CA LEU A 268 -9.40 -12.27 5.50
C LEU A 268 -9.07 -13.23 6.64
N ALA A 269 -8.32 -12.73 7.63
CA ALA A 269 -8.08 -13.46 8.87
C ALA A 269 -9.41 -13.71 9.59
N ALA A 270 -9.64 -14.97 10.00
CA ALA A 270 -10.81 -15.38 10.76
C ALA A 270 -10.41 -15.69 12.20
N PHE A 271 -11.21 -15.24 13.15
CA PHE A 271 -11.02 -15.46 14.58
C PHE A 271 -12.08 -16.45 15.07
N GLY A 272 -11.67 -17.68 15.33
CA GLY A 272 -12.55 -18.77 15.77
C GLY A 272 -12.51 -20.00 14.84
N LYS A 273 -13.22 -21.08 15.18
CA LYS A 273 -13.17 -22.40 14.52
C LYS A 273 -13.64 -22.46 13.04
N ALA A 274 -13.88 -21.34 12.38
CA ALA A 274 -14.28 -21.29 10.97
C ALA A 274 -13.21 -20.57 10.15
N ALA A 275 -12.61 -21.29 9.21
CA ALA A 275 -11.72 -20.71 8.21
C ALA A 275 -12.40 -19.54 7.46
N GLY A 276 -11.68 -18.43 7.27
CA GLY A 276 -12.18 -17.27 6.56
C GLY A 276 -12.70 -17.63 5.17
N ARG A 277 -13.88 -17.13 4.83
CA ARG A 277 -14.40 -17.26 3.46
C ARG A 277 -13.60 -16.35 2.53
N PRO A 278 -13.09 -16.85 1.41
CA PRO A 278 -12.50 -16.00 0.38
C PRO A 278 -13.55 -15.02 -0.16
N ILE A 279 -13.15 -13.78 -0.38
CA ILE A 279 -13.98 -12.79 -1.07
C ILE A 279 -13.87 -13.11 -2.56
N ALA A 280 -14.95 -13.60 -3.15
CA ALA A 280 -15.01 -13.84 -4.58
C ALA A 280 -14.77 -12.54 -5.36
N PRO A 281 -14.06 -12.59 -6.49
CA PRO A 281 -13.85 -11.41 -7.32
C PRO A 281 -15.21 -10.83 -7.74
N ALA A 282 -15.36 -9.51 -7.65
CA ALA A 282 -16.54 -8.80 -8.10
C ALA A 282 -16.76 -9.09 -9.59
N ARG A 283 -17.80 -9.87 -9.91
CA ARG A 283 -18.20 -10.09 -11.30
C ARG A 283 -18.68 -8.75 -11.86
N THR A 284 -17.88 -8.14 -12.70
CA THR A 284 -18.27 -6.98 -13.50
C THR A 284 -19.37 -7.44 -14.45
N ARG A 285 -20.64 -7.15 -14.14
CA ARG A 285 -21.73 -7.27 -15.10
C ARG A 285 -21.51 -6.19 -16.15
N ALA A 286 -20.91 -6.56 -17.26
CA ALA A 286 -21.00 -5.78 -18.50
C ALA A 286 -22.47 -5.81 -18.93
N ARG A 287 -23.19 -4.70 -18.68
CA ARG A 287 -24.49 -4.46 -19.33
C ARG A 287 -24.21 -4.20 -20.81
N ALA A 288 -24.43 -5.21 -21.62
CA ALA A 288 -24.60 -5.04 -23.06
C ALA A 288 -25.89 -4.22 -23.28
N LEU A 289 -25.74 -2.94 -23.58
CA LEU A 289 -26.78 -2.14 -24.20
C LEU A 289 -26.77 -2.47 -25.71
N ALA A 290 -27.45 -3.54 -26.07
CA ALA A 290 -27.85 -3.75 -27.44
C ALA A 290 -29.00 -2.79 -27.71
N GLY A 291 -28.73 -1.73 -28.45
CA GLY A 291 -29.73 -0.85 -29.01
C GLY A 291 -30.53 -1.62 -30.06
N ARG A 292 -31.83 -1.75 -29.85
CA ARG A 292 -32.79 -2.00 -30.93
C ARG A 292 -32.97 -0.70 -31.71
N VAL A 293 -32.49 -0.66 -32.91
CA VAL A 293 -33.01 0.22 -33.96
C VAL A 293 -34.13 -0.56 -34.65
N GLU A 294 -35.38 -0.16 -34.44
CA GLU A 294 -36.50 -0.49 -35.29
C GLU A 294 -36.87 0.75 -36.11
N ARG A 295 -36.82 0.55 -37.42
CA ARG A 295 -37.45 1.17 -38.60
C ARG A 295 -38.15 2.52 -38.46
#